data_501be319a64c4040ab5f17a420f92aa9
#
_entry.id   501be319a64c4040ab5f17a420f92aa9
#
_cell.length_a   1.000
_cell.length_b   1.000
_cell.length_c   1.000
_cell.angle_alpha   90.00
_cell.angle_beta   90.00
_cell.angle_gamma   90.00
#
_symmetry.space_group_name_H-M   'P 1'
#
loop_
_entity.id
_entity.type
_entity.pdbx_description
1 polymer ?
#
loop_
_entity_poly.entity_id
_entity_poly.type
_entity_poly.pdbx_seq_one_letter_code
_entity_poly.pdbx_strand_id
1 'polypeptide(L)'
;MTSKAIIVATLTALAATVGLSETAQADPPTQVTYQLSGSAPIADYVSYELEGAQRQEAHVTLPWKTQFTVVGSRSFVISAQSAGSITCTILVDGKVVNQATANGAPARTVCTT
;
A
#
# COMPACT_ATOMS: atom_id res chain seq x y z
N MET A 1 11.30 -38.29 -45.87
CA MET A 1 11.33 -37.90 -45.36
C MET A 1 11.35 -37.24 -44.79
N THR A 2 11.26 -37.12 -44.75
CA THR A 2 11.22 -36.49 -44.16
C THR A 2 11.27 -35.74 -43.50
N SER A 3 11.18 -35.57 -43.45
CA SER A 3 11.05 -34.80 -42.75
C SER A 3 11.05 -34.23 -42.19
N LYS A 4 10.76 -34.26 -42.26
CA LYS A 4 10.54 -33.63 -41.59
C LYS A 4 10.51 -32.98 -40.90
N ALA A 5 10.48 -33.14 -41.15
CA ALA A 5 10.32 -32.56 -40.30
C ALA A 5 10.46 -31.88 -39.73
N ILE A 6 10.33 -31.75 -39.83
CA ILE A 6 10.24 -31.11 -39.11
C ILE A 6 10.08 -30.32 -38.53
N ILE A 7 9.83 -30.30 -38.71
CA ILE A 7 9.47 -29.63 -38.03
C ILE A 7 9.35 -29.06 -37.29
N VAL A 8 9.30 -29.18 -37.37
CA VAL A 8 9.00 -28.69 -36.48
C VAL A 8 9.01 -28.06 -35.81
N ALA A 9 8.97 -28.06 -35.98
CA ALA A 9 8.83 -27.48 -35.16
C ALA A 9 8.74 -26.83 -34.56
N THR A 10 8.65 -26.71 -34.72
CA THR A 10 8.40 -26.11 -33.93
C THR A 10 8.22 -25.49 -33.30
N LEU A 11 8.07 -25.37 -33.46
CA LEU A 11 7.71 -24.77 -32.65
C LEU A 11 7.66 -24.32 -31.98
N THR A 12 7.63 -24.50 -32.31
CA THR A 12 7.39 -24.11 -31.46
C THR A 12 7.40 -23.51 -30.84
N ALA A 13 7.38 -23.59 -31.23
CA ALA A 13 7.18 -23.05 -30.42
C ALA A 13 7.05 -22.44 -29.93
N LEU A 14 6.91 -22.28 -30.11
CA LEU A 14 6.56 -21.71 -29.40
C LEU A 14 6.45 -21.22 -28.80
N ALA A 15 6.38 -21.48 -29.13
CA ALA A 15 6.12 -21.10 -28.33
C ALA A 15 6.10 -20.56 -27.81
N ALA A 16 6.03 -20.49 -28.00
CA ALA A 16 5.85 -20.01 -27.24
C ALA A 16 5.72 -19.42 -26.78
N THR A 17 5.62 -19.36 -26.95
CA THR A 17 5.34 -18.88 -26.32
C THR A 17 5.23 -18.31 -25.71
N VAL A 18 5.14 -18.33 -25.89
CA VAL A 18 4.93 -17.90 -25.14
C VAL A 18 4.80 -17.24 -24.56
N GLY A 19 4.70 -17.05 -24.65
CA GLY A 19 4.48 -16.52 -23.93
C GLY A 19 4.40 -15.98 -23.51
N LEU A 20 4.20 -15.90 -23.58
CA LEU A 20 4.01 -15.44 -23.05
C LEU A 20 3.93 -14.92 -22.36
N SER A 21 4.08 -14.94 -22.36
CA SER A 21 3.85 -14.62 -21.66
C SER A 21 3.65 -14.03 -20.98
N GLU A 22 3.53 -13.75 -21.10
CA GLU A 22 3.19 -13.24 -20.50
C GLU A 22 2.81 -12.82 -19.89
N THR A 23 3.05 -12.83 -20.24
CA THR A 23 2.28 -12.66 -19.71
C THR A 23 1.41 -11.82 -19.04
N ALA A 24 0.35 -11.76 -19.20
CA ALA A 24 -0.44 -10.97 -18.31
C ALA A 24 -0.13 -11.34 -16.89
N GLN A 25 0.57 -10.52 -16.27
CA GLN A 25 0.99 -10.74 -14.91
C GLN A 25 0.07 -10.00 -13.98
N ALA A 26 -0.28 -10.63 -12.88
CA ALA A 26 -0.86 -9.90 -11.78
C ALA A 26 0.15 -8.85 -11.33
N ASP A 27 -0.33 -7.69 -10.89
CA ASP A 27 0.55 -6.70 -10.32
C ASP A 27 1.29 -7.30 -9.13
N PRO A 28 2.57 -6.96 -8.95
CA PRO A 28 3.28 -7.45 -7.77
C PRO A 28 2.64 -6.89 -6.51
N PRO A 29 2.68 -7.62 -5.39
CA PRO A 29 2.16 -7.09 -4.14
C PRO A 29 2.94 -5.85 -3.71
N THR A 30 2.21 -4.89 -3.16
CA THR A 30 2.76 -3.64 -2.67
C THR A 30 2.57 -3.58 -1.17
N GLN A 31 3.62 -3.25 -0.45
CA GLN A 31 3.55 -3.11 0.99
C GLN A 31 3.24 -1.66 1.35
N VAL A 32 2.20 -1.46 2.13
CA VAL A 32 1.78 -0.14 2.56
C VAL A 32 1.92 -0.05 4.06
N THR A 33 2.48 1.07 4.52
CA THR A 33 2.65 1.34 5.94
C THR A 33 1.98 2.67 6.26
N TYR A 34 1.12 2.67 7.26
CA TYR A 34 0.61 3.90 7.87
C TYR A 34 1.35 4.14 9.17
N GLN A 35 1.77 5.37 9.40
CA GLN A 35 2.48 5.75 10.62
C GLN A 35 1.86 7.01 11.20
N LEU A 36 1.81 7.06 12.51
CA LEU A 36 1.41 8.25 13.26
C LEU A 36 2.45 8.54 14.32
N SER A 37 2.78 9.81 14.46
CA SER A 37 3.63 10.29 15.55
C SER A 37 3.10 11.63 15.99
N GLY A 38 3.48 12.06 17.20
CA GLY A 38 3.00 13.33 17.70
C GLY A 38 3.59 13.65 19.04
N SER A 39 3.25 14.83 19.55
CA SER A 39 3.77 15.32 20.82
C SER A 39 2.99 14.77 22.02
N ALA A 40 1.76 14.30 21.82
CA ALA A 40 0.98 13.69 22.89
C ALA A 40 1.29 12.20 22.95
N PRO A 41 1.07 11.54 24.10
CA PRO A 41 1.35 10.12 24.23
C PRO A 41 0.35 9.23 23.48
N ILE A 42 -0.84 9.74 23.16
CA ILE A 42 -1.87 8.97 22.45
C ILE A 42 -2.52 9.83 21.39
N ALA A 43 -3.11 9.16 20.40
CA ALA A 43 -4.07 9.75 19.49
C ALA A 43 -5.46 9.40 19.99
N ASP A 44 -6.38 10.36 19.94
CA ASP A 44 -7.76 10.14 20.38
C ASP A 44 -8.43 9.08 19.53
N TYR A 45 -8.16 9.11 18.23
CA TYR A 45 -8.60 8.07 17.31
C TYR A 45 -7.75 8.11 16.07
N VAL A 46 -7.77 7.00 15.33
CA VAL A 46 -7.22 6.91 14.00
C VAL A 46 -8.24 6.18 13.13
N SER A 47 -8.42 6.68 11.91
CA SER A 47 -9.28 6.07 10.92
C SER A 47 -8.47 5.86 9.67
N TYR A 48 -8.48 4.65 9.13
CA TYR A 48 -7.66 4.34 7.97
C TYR A 48 -8.33 3.30 7.10
N GLU A 49 -7.94 3.30 5.84
CA GLU A 49 -8.47 2.34 4.88
C GLU A 49 -7.53 1.17 4.75
N LEU A 50 -8.08 -0.04 4.88
CA LEU A 50 -7.32 -1.27 4.86
C LEU A 50 -8.04 -2.25 3.94
N GLU A 51 -7.45 -2.55 2.79
CA GLU A 51 -7.99 -3.54 1.85
C GLU A 51 -9.44 -3.27 1.46
N GLY A 52 -9.75 -2.00 1.21
CA GLY A 52 -11.10 -1.62 0.78
C GLY A 52 -12.09 -1.46 1.91
N ALA A 53 -11.71 -1.69 3.15
CA ALA A 53 -12.55 -1.51 4.32
C ALA A 53 -11.96 -0.42 5.19
N GLN A 54 -12.83 0.34 5.85
CA GLN A 54 -12.39 1.38 6.76
C GLN A 54 -12.30 0.84 8.16
N ARG A 55 -11.21 1.12 8.83
CA ARG A 55 -10.96 0.73 10.20
C ARG A 55 -10.84 1.94 11.09
N GLN A 56 -11.23 1.78 12.33
CA GLN A 56 -11.17 2.85 13.32
C GLN A 56 -10.70 2.29 14.64
N GLU A 57 -9.76 2.99 15.28
CA GLU A 57 -9.27 2.63 16.60
C GLU A 57 -9.24 3.88 17.45
N ALA A 58 -9.51 3.73 18.73
CA ALA A 58 -9.53 4.84 19.67
C ALA A 58 -8.40 4.67 20.67
N HIS A 59 -7.88 5.81 21.16
CA HIS A 59 -6.86 5.84 22.21
C HIS A 59 -5.63 5.00 21.87
N VAL A 60 -5.09 5.24 20.67
CA VAL A 60 -3.90 4.48 20.25
C VAL A 60 -2.65 5.16 20.78
N THR A 61 -1.71 4.34 21.22
CA THR A 61 -0.43 4.83 21.74
C THR A 61 0.42 5.36 20.58
N LEU A 62 1.00 6.51 20.75
CA LEU A 62 1.92 7.09 19.76
C LEU A 62 3.36 6.82 20.18
N PRO A 63 4.25 6.52 19.26
CA PRO A 63 4.02 6.34 17.81
C PRO A 63 3.26 5.07 17.50
N TRP A 64 2.45 5.13 16.46
CA TRP A 64 1.60 4.03 16.04
C TRP A 64 1.91 3.69 14.58
N LYS A 65 1.80 2.43 14.23
CA LYS A 65 2.12 1.97 12.87
C LYS A 65 1.34 0.71 12.56
N THR A 66 0.91 0.61 11.30
CA THR A 66 0.35 -0.63 10.80
C THR A 66 0.83 -0.85 9.37
N GLN A 67 0.96 -2.11 8.99
CA GLN A 67 1.41 -2.50 7.66
C GLN A 67 0.46 -3.50 7.06
N PHE A 68 0.32 -3.44 5.74
CA PHE A 68 -0.50 -4.40 5.04
C PHE A 68 -0.03 -4.48 3.59
N THR A 69 -0.46 -5.53 2.91
CA THR A 69 -0.07 -5.79 1.51
C THR A 69 -1.31 -5.66 0.65
N VAL A 70 -1.17 -4.96 -0.48
CA VAL A 70 -2.26 -4.83 -1.45
C VAL A 70 -1.78 -5.25 -2.81
N VAL A 71 -2.72 -5.62 -3.66
CA VAL A 71 -2.48 -5.97 -5.05
C VAL A 71 -3.31 -5.03 -5.90
N GLY A 72 -2.68 -4.46 -6.92
CA GLY A 72 -3.35 -3.52 -7.81
C GLY A 72 -3.29 -2.10 -7.30
N SER A 73 -3.87 -1.18 -8.06
CA SER A 73 -3.91 0.23 -7.73
C SER A 73 -5.02 0.52 -6.75
N ARG A 74 -4.70 1.27 -5.70
CA ARG A 74 -5.68 1.67 -4.71
C ARG A 74 -5.35 3.05 -4.18
N SER A 75 -6.35 3.71 -3.64
CA SER A 75 -6.15 4.92 -2.87
C SER A 75 -6.04 4.57 -1.40
N PHE A 76 -5.21 5.31 -0.70
CA PHE A 76 -4.99 5.08 0.73
C PHE A 76 -5.30 6.35 1.49
N VAL A 77 -5.94 6.21 2.63
CA VAL A 77 -6.34 7.33 3.46
C VAL A 77 -6.11 6.97 4.91
N ILE A 78 -5.52 7.89 5.65
CA ILE A 78 -5.44 7.79 7.10
C ILE A 78 -5.71 9.17 7.69
N SER A 79 -6.54 9.21 8.72
CA SER A 79 -6.79 10.44 9.46
C SER A 79 -6.69 10.14 10.94
N ALA A 80 -6.29 11.13 11.70
CA ALA A 80 -6.10 10.96 13.14
C ALA A 80 -6.26 12.28 13.86
N GLN A 81 -6.59 12.20 15.14
CA GLN A 81 -6.74 13.36 15.99
C GLN A 81 -6.01 13.10 17.29
N SER A 82 -5.38 14.14 17.82
CA SER A 82 -4.65 14.05 19.07
C SER A 82 -4.75 15.37 19.83
N ALA A 83 -4.49 15.33 21.12
CA ALA A 83 -4.48 16.53 21.95
C ALA A 83 -3.29 17.44 21.66
N GLY A 84 -2.25 16.93 21.01
CA GLY A 84 -1.08 17.70 20.63
C GLY A 84 -0.83 17.60 19.14
N SER A 85 0.32 18.08 18.68
CA SER A 85 0.66 17.98 17.27
C SER A 85 0.68 16.51 16.84
N ILE A 86 0.28 16.25 15.62
CA ILE A 86 0.23 14.88 15.09
C ILE A 86 0.63 14.88 13.62
N THR A 87 1.42 13.89 13.26
CA THR A 87 1.90 13.69 11.90
C THR A 87 1.43 12.33 11.42
N CYS A 88 0.81 12.29 10.24
CA CYS A 88 0.55 11.03 9.56
C CYS A 88 1.55 10.86 8.42
N THR A 89 1.87 9.62 8.12
CA THR A 89 2.80 9.28 7.04
C THR A 89 2.28 8.02 6.35
N ILE A 90 2.27 8.05 5.02
CA ILE A 90 1.98 6.86 4.22
C ILE A 90 3.25 6.48 3.48
N LEU A 91 3.67 5.24 3.66
CA LEU A 91 4.81 4.69 2.95
C LEU A 91 4.33 3.57 2.02
N VAL A 92 4.85 3.57 0.81
CA VAL A 92 4.60 2.51 -0.15
C VAL A 92 5.94 1.89 -0.51
N ASP A 93 6.09 0.60 -0.23
CA ASP A 93 7.35 -0.13 -0.42
C ASP A 93 8.52 0.59 0.25
N GLY A 94 8.28 1.12 1.43
CA GLY A 94 9.31 1.78 2.23
C GLY A 94 9.57 3.23 1.87
N LYS A 95 8.87 3.79 0.88
CA LYS A 95 9.06 5.17 0.46
C LYS A 95 7.89 6.02 0.93
N VAL A 96 8.19 7.18 1.50
CA VAL A 96 7.16 8.13 1.91
C VAL A 96 6.50 8.70 0.67
N VAL A 97 5.19 8.49 0.55
CA VAL A 97 4.41 9.03 -0.56
C VAL A 97 3.52 10.17 -0.14
N ASN A 98 3.26 10.30 1.16
CA ASN A 98 2.54 11.44 1.70
C ASN A 98 2.85 11.58 3.18
N GLN A 99 2.87 12.82 3.65
CA GLN A 99 3.10 13.13 5.05
C GLN A 99 2.45 14.49 5.35
N ALA A 100 1.76 14.57 6.46
CA ALA A 100 1.09 15.81 6.87
C ALA A 100 1.13 15.95 8.37
N THR A 101 1.42 17.14 8.83
CA THR A 101 1.47 17.47 10.25
C THR A 101 0.42 18.52 10.56
N ALA A 102 -0.29 18.33 11.63
CA ALA A 102 -1.24 19.30 12.15
C ALA A 102 -0.82 19.71 13.55
N ASN A 103 -1.06 20.97 13.86
CA ASN A 103 -0.81 21.54 15.18
C ASN A 103 -2.12 22.06 15.74
N GLY A 104 -2.22 22.10 17.05
CA GLY A 104 -3.43 22.58 17.72
C GLY A 104 -3.78 21.69 18.88
N ALA A 105 -4.93 22.00 19.50
CA ALA A 105 -5.41 21.24 20.63
C ALA A 105 -6.93 21.25 20.58
N PRO A 106 -7.55 20.30 19.91
CA PRO A 106 -6.96 19.10 19.28
C PRO A 106 -6.40 19.38 17.89
N ALA A 107 -5.43 18.58 17.49
CA ALA A 107 -4.90 18.59 16.13
C ALA A 107 -5.49 17.44 15.35
N ARG A 108 -5.81 17.67 14.09
CA ARG A 108 -6.33 16.62 13.21
C ARG A 108 -5.54 16.64 11.92
N THR A 109 -5.05 15.49 11.51
CA THR A 109 -4.28 15.36 10.29
C THR A 109 -4.91 14.32 9.36
N VAL A 110 -4.70 14.48 8.05
CA VAL A 110 -5.17 13.56 7.04
C VAL A 110 -4.06 13.37 6.01
N CYS A 111 -3.75 12.13 5.69
CA CYS A 111 -2.86 11.77 4.59
C CYS A 111 -3.62 10.95 3.57
N THR A 112 -3.41 11.24 2.31
CA THR A 112 -4.04 10.50 1.21
C THR A 112 -3.03 10.30 0.08
N THR A 113 -3.30 9.33 -0.76
CA THR A 113 -2.54 9.13 -2.00
C THR A 113 -3.43 9.16 -3.21
#